data_1a9eaf02a383a809cf7ef7ceef701e6c
#
_entry.id   1a9eaf02a383a809cf7ef7ceef701e6c
#
_cell.length_a   1.000
_cell.length_b   1.000
_cell.length_c   1.000
_cell.angle_alpha   90.00
_cell.angle_beta   90.00
_cell.angle_gamma   90.00
#
_symmetry.space_group_name_H-M   'P 1'
#
loop_
_entity.id
_entity.type
_entity.pdbx_description
1 polymer ?
#
loop_
_entity_poly.entity_id
_entity_poly.type
_entity_poly.pdbx_seq_one_letter_code
_entity_poly.pdbx_strand_id
1 'polypeptide(L)'
;MQTTRRTFLSAVGAAAALGAAGGAKIPESLAAEPRAANVPASSSEKVLFWVAACTPCDKNLKFDEELYKDLLAYLKANGADGVVVLGTTGEFPSFSVTERKKVAETAFKHRNGLNIIVSPGTTNFPETLELSLHAEANGADGLLVVPPFYYRRPRLDGLTKYFSMLFEQVKIPINLYHIPFATGVPISHELMHAMEKYPNLTGIKDSVSDPKVYQDFVAEFPKLNMRTGTTENLKYALDHNMGAILAEGNNFTKQIAAVFDAKRAGKDLTETVAKLEAALKLLRAGGVDEYGPMKYALSLQMGTRQFYQRPPNSDVTDEQKTKIKEALEQIKQMG
;
A
#
# COMPACT_ATOMS: atom_id res chain seq x y z
N MET A 1 -26.28 -45.75 -3.75
CA MET A 1 -26.50 -45.14 -5.07
C MET A 1 -25.33 -44.19 -5.34
N GLN A 2 -24.38 -44.67 -6.10
CA GLN A 2 -23.24 -43.87 -6.57
C GLN A 2 -23.67 -43.19 -7.87
N THR A 3 -23.64 -41.87 -7.91
CA THR A 3 -23.79 -41.11 -9.16
C THR A 3 -22.50 -40.44 -9.50
N THR A 4 -21.92 -40.88 -10.58
CA THR A 4 -20.63 -40.61 -11.15
C THR A 4 -20.49 -39.16 -11.67
N ARG A 5 -19.37 -38.52 -11.33
CA ARG A 5 -18.86 -37.28 -11.89
C ARG A 5 -18.36 -37.43 -13.34
N ARG A 6 -19.27 -37.57 -14.30
CA ARG A 6 -18.87 -37.59 -15.73
C ARG A 6 -20.05 -37.19 -16.61
N THR A 7 -20.42 -35.91 -16.61
CA THR A 7 -21.21 -35.30 -17.70
C THR A 7 -21.19 -33.77 -17.61
N PHE A 8 -20.03 -33.15 -17.79
CA PHE A 8 -19.95 -31.67 -17.93
C PHE A 8 -18.83 -31.21 -18.89
N LEU A 9 -18.56 -32.03 -19.91
CA LEU A 9 -17.57 -31.67 -20.94
C LEU A 9 -18.01 -32.15 -22.33
N SER A 10 -19.10 -31.56 -22.83
CA SER A 10 -19.41 -31.65 -24.27
C SER A 10 -20.55 -30.70 -24.63
N ALA A 11 -20.29 -29.41 -24.79
CA ALA A 11 -21.05 -28.49 -25.61
C ALA A 11 -20.32 -27.12 -25.67
N VAL A 12 -19.20 -27.03 -26.40
CA VAL A 12 -18.74 -25.81 -27.06
C VAL A 12 -18.03 -26.23 -28.32
N GLY A 13 -18.76 -26.27 -29.39
CA GLY A 13 -18.26 -26.39 -30.74
C GLY A 13 -19.13 -25.60 -31.68
N ALA A 14 -18.50 -24.74 -32.49
CA ALA A 14 -19.03 -24.05 -33.64
C ALA A 14 -19.75 -22.71 -33.41
N ALA A 15 -19.00 -21.60 -33.57
CA ALA A 15 -19.38 -20.47 -34.42
C ALA A 15 -18.12 -19.64 -34.71
N ALA A 16 -17.48 -19.93 -35.83
CA ALA A 16 -16.50 -19.03 -36.43
C ALA A 16 -17.16 -18.19 -37.52
N ALA A 17 -16.65 -16.99 -37.65
CA ALA A 17 -16.68 -16.10 -38.82
C ALA A 17 -17.66 -14.92 -38.78
N LEU A 18 -17.00 -13.78 -39.00
CA LEU A 18 -17.38 -12.55 -39.67
C LEU A 18 -17.38 -11.28 -38.81
N GLY A 19 -16.47 -10.38 -39.18
CA GLY A 19 -16.58 -8.97 -38.82
C GLY A 19 -15.27 -8.22 -38.62
N ALA A 20 -14.46 -8.08 -39.64
CA ALA A 20 -13.41 -7.04 -39.67
C ALA A 20 -14.06 -5.69 -39.93
N ALA A 21 -13.89 -4.72 -39.04
CA ALA A 21 -13.81 -3.28 -39.42
C ALA A 21 -13.65 -2.41 -38.17
N GLY A 22 -12.71 -1.46 -38.21
CA GLY A 22 -12.73 -0.26 -37.36
C GLY A 22 -11.68 -0.20 -36.27
N GLY A 23 -10.40 -0.09 -36.67
CA GLY A 23 -9.35 0.39 -35.73
C GLY A 23 -9.57 1.86 -35.44
N ALA A 24 -10.10 2.16 -34.25
CA ALA A 24 -10.10 3.52 -33.73
C ALA A 24 -8.67 3.88 -33.33
N LYS A 25 -8.05 4.80 -34.10
CA LYS A 25 -6.79 5.42 -33.72
C LYS A 25 -6.99 6.22 -32.44
N ILE A 26 -6.27 5.86 -31.37
CA ILE A 26 -6.15 6.67 -30.17
C ILE A 26 -5.46 7.98 -30.55
N PRO A 27 -5.98 9.16 -30.15
CA PRO A 27 -5.30 10.42 -30.44
C PRO A 27 -3.95 10.48 -29.73
N GLU A 28 -2.91 10.78 -30.49
CA GLU A 28 -1.50 10.86 -30.06
C GLU A 28 -1.18 12.02 -29.10
N SER A 29 -2.16 12.81 -28.66
CA SER A 29 -1.97 14.07 -27.94
C SER A 29 -2.12 13.98 -26.40
N LEU A 30 -2.18 12.77 -25.80
CA LEU A 30 -2.23 12.57 -24.34
C LEU A 30 -1.16 11.61 -23.81
N ALA A 31 -0.15 11.30 -24.60
CA ALA A 31 1.02 10.60 -24.09
C ALA A 31 1.88 11.62 -23.33
N ALA A 32 1.74 11.67 -22.00
CA ALA A 32 2.77 12.27 -21.16
C ALA A 32 4.09 11.54 -21.49
N GLU A 33 5.16 12.29 -21.77
CA GLU A 33 6.48 11.70 -22.02
C GLU A 33 6.80 10.73 -20.88
N PRO A 34 7.27 9.51 -21.18
CA PRO A 34 7.64 8.55 -20.14
C PRO A 34 8.78 9.16 -19.34
N ARG A 35 8.47 9.55 -18.10
CA ARG A 35 9.48 9.99 -17.14
C ARG A 35 10.42 8.80 -16.95
N ALA A 36 11.69 8.97 -17.29
CA ALA A 36 12.71 7.95 -17.08
C ALA A 36 12.58 7.46 -15.62
N ALA A 37 12.38 6.15 -15.44
CA ALA A 37 12.30 5.54 -14.13
C ALA A 37 13.63 5.82 -13.42
N ASN A 38 13.68 6.83 -12.55
CA ASN A 38 14.78 7.02 -11.63
C ASN A 38 14.75 5.87 -10.63
N VAL A 39 15.46 4.78 -10.96
CA VAL A 39 15.79 3.75 -9.97
C VAL A 39 16.72 4.43 -8.96
N PRO A 40 16.32 4.58 -7.70
CA PRO A 40 17.15 5.28 -6.72
C PRO A 40 18.48 4.56 -6.51
N ALA A 41 19.56 5.21 -6.85
CA ALA A 41 20.91 4.65 -6.73
C ALA A 41 21.65 5.08 -5.46
N SER A 42 21.06 5.93 -4.59
CA SER A 42 21.76 6.46 -3.42
C SER A 42 21.16 5.97 -2.10
N SER A 43 21.98 5.82 -1.07
CA SER A 43 21.58 5.38 0.28
C SER A 43 20.57 6.34 0.95
N SER A 44 20.59 7.63 0.61
CA SER A 44 19.67 8.64 1.13
C SER A 44 18.23 8.48 0.61
N GLU A 45 18.04 7.92 -0.60
CA GLU A 45 16.74 7.68 -1.21
C GLU A 45 16.04 6.42 -0.68
N LYS A 46 16.76 5.57 0.09
CA LYS A 46 16.17 4.40 0.75
C LYS A 46 15.39 4.77 2.01
N VAL A 47 15.81 5.83 2.72
CA VAL A 47 15.23 6.23 4.01
C VAL A 47 14.06 7.18 3.79
N LEU A 48 12.96 6.66 3.26
CA LEU A 48 11.73 7.41 3.00
C LEU A 48 10.59 6.90 3.88
N PHE A 49 9.76 7.86 4.31
CA PHE A 49 8.53 7.62 5.04
C PHE A 49 7.32 7.67 4.09
N TRP A 50 6.68 6.53 3.94
CA TRP A 50 5.46 6.39 3.14
C TRP A 50 4.27 6.11 4.05
N VAL A 51 3.18 6.83 3.83
CA VAL A 51 1.92 6.54 4.50
C VAL A 51 1.13 5.52 3.66
N ALA A 52 0.74 4.40 4.26
CA ALA A 52 -0.27 3.54 3.65
C ALA A 52 -1.63 4.26 3.78
N ALA A 53 -1.94 5.13 2.82
CA ALA A 53 -3.06 6.04 2.91
C ALA A 53 -4.40 5.31 2.92
N CYS A 54 -5.32 5.73 3.80
CA CYS A 54 -6.69 5.28 3.74
C CYS A 54 -7.42 5.89 2.53
N THR A 55 -8.49 5.22 2.07
CA THR A 55 -9.36 5.72 1.00
C THR A 55 -10.66 6.23 1.64
N PRO A 56 -10.91 7.55 1.67
CA PRO A 56 -12.13 8.07 2.27
C PRO A 56 -13.34 7.77 1.40
N CYS A 57 -14.42 7.36 2.05
CA CYS A 57 -15.75 7.29 1.45
C CYS A 57 -16.70 8.26 2.16
N ASP A 58 -17.73 8.69 1.44
CA ASP A 58 -18.86 9.43 2.00
C ASP A 58 -19.81 8.49 2.79
N LYS A 59 -20.86 9.05 3.38
CA LYS A 59 -21.89 8.30 4.12
C LYS A 59 -22.67 7.29 3.26
N ASN A 60 -22.60 7.41 1.93
CA ASN A 60 -23.22 6.48 0.98
C ASN A 60 -22.20 5.46 0.46
N LEU A 61 -21.03 5.36 1.10
CA LEU A 61 -19.94 4.43 0.77
C LEU A 61 -19.33 4.66 -0.63
N LYS A 62 -19.51 5.85 -1.20
CA LYS A 62 -18.87 6.24 -2.44
C LYS A 62 -17.50 6.88 -2.14
N PHE A 63 -16.53 6.62 -2.99
CA PHE A 63 -15.23 7.28 -2.92
C PHE A 63 -15.40 8.81 -2.93
N ASP A 64 -14.83 9.48 -1.92
CA ASP A 64 -14.90 10.92 -1.76
C ASP A 64 -13.61 11.58 -2.27
N GLU A 65 -13.66 12.05 -3.51
CA GLU A 65 -12.51 12.60 -4.22
C GLU A 65 -11.97 13.89 -3.54
N GLU A 66 -12.86 14.76 -3.03
CA GLU A 66 -12.45 15.99 -2.36
C GLU A 66 -11.78 15.71 -1.01
N LEU A 67 -12.34 14.82 -0.20
CA LEU A 67 -11.68 14.39 1.03
C LEU A 67 -10.33 13.71 0.77
N TYR A 68 -10.21 12.97 -0.34
CA TYR A 68 -8.94 12.34 -0.67
C TYR A 68 -7.87 13.34 -1.07
N LYS A 69 -8.23 14.36 -1.84
CA LYS A 69 -7.37 15.51 -2.16
C LYS A 69 -6.89 16.21 -0.89
N ASP A 70 -7.82 16.48 0.05
CA ASP A 70 -7.49 17.14 1.32
C ASP A 70 -6.57 16.25 2.19
N LEU A 71 -6.81 14.92 2.21
CA LEU A 71 -5.94 13.97 2.89
C LEU A 71 -4.53 14.00 2.33
N LEU A 72 -4.35 13.96 1.00
CA LEU A 72 -3.02 14.00 0.39
C LEU A 72 -2.28 15.30 0.73
N ALA A 73 -2.98 16.43 0.72
CA ALA A 73 -2.41 17.72 1.13
C ALA A 73 -2.02 17.71 2.62
N TYR A 74 -2.87 17.16 3.49
CA TYR A 74 -2.60 17.00 4.91
C TYR A 74 -1.37 16.13 5.17
N LEU A 75 -1.27 14.96 4.55
CA LEU A 75 -0.12 14.07 4.71
C LEU A 75 1.18 14.73 4.26
N LYS A 76 1.16 15.44 3.13
CA LYS A 76 2.33 16.21 2.66
C LYS A 76 2.73 17.32 3.62
N ALA A 77 1.77 18.11 4.08
CA ALA A 77 2.01 19.22 5.01
C ALA A 77 2.58 18.74 6.36
N ASN A 78 2.30 17.50 6.76
CA ASN A 78 2.79 16.88 8.00
C ASN A 78 4.06 16.01 7.80
N GLY A 79 4.72 16.08 6.63
CA GLY A 79 6.05 15.54 6.44
C GLY A 79 6.14 14.14 5.83
N ALA A 80 5.04 13.60 5.26
CA ALA A 80 5.14 12.38 4.48
C ALA A 80 5.98 12.60 3.21
N ASP A 81 6.90 11.69 2.90
CA ASP A 81 7.66 11.68 1.65
C ASP A 81 6.80 11.12 0.49
N GLY A 82 5.90 10.21 0.81
CA GLY A 82 5.02 9.60 -0.18
C GLY A 82 3.83 8.88 0.43
N VAL A 83 2.99 8.33 -0.45
CA VAL A 83 1.82 7.55 -0.08
C VAL A 83 1.75 6.24 -0.87
N VAL A 84 1.26 5.19 -0.21
CA VAL A 84 0.82 3.98 -0.88
C VAL A 84 -0.69 4.04 -1.04
N VAL A 85 -1.13 4.09 -2.28
CA VAL A 85 -2.53 4.18 -2.68
C VAL A 85 -3.11 2.78 -2.82
N LEU A 86 -4.30 2.56 -2.25
CA LEU A 86 -5.00 1.28 -2.36
C LEU A 86 -4.20 0.08 -1.83
N GLY A 87 -3.41 0.28 -0.77
CA GLY A 87 -2.89 -0.82 0.05
C GLY A 87 -4.00 -1.43 0.92
N THR A 88 -3.62 -2.28 1.88
CA THR A 88 -4.56 -2.87 2.84
C THR A 88 -5.32 -1.78 3.60
N THR A 89 -4.62 -0.76 4.11
CA THR A 89 -5.22 0.40 4.78
C THR A 89 -6.12 1.22 3.86
N GLY A 90 -5.85 1.21 2.56
CA GLY A 90 -6.70 1.82 1.52
C GLY A 90 -7.89 0.96 1.13
N GLU A 91 -8.12 -0.18 1.80
CA GLU A 91 -9.28 -1.07 1.62
C GLU A 91 -9.46 -1.55 0.16
N PHE A 92 -8.35 -1.80 -0.56
CA PHE A 92 -8.40 -2.14 -1.99
C PHE A 92 -9.39 -3.28 -2.34
N PRO A 93 -9.61 -4.31 -1.50
CA PRO A 93 -10.56 -5.38 -1.84
C PRO A 93 -12.02 -4.91 -1.89
N SER A 94 -12.32 -3.76 -1.28
CA SER A 94 -13.68 -3.18 -1.25
C SER A 94 -13.99 -2.27 -2.44
N PHE A 95 -13.06 -2.14 -3.39
CA PHE A 95 -13.21 -1.28 -4.58
C PHE A 95 -13.09 -2.11 -5.86
N SER A 96 -13.98 -1.85 -6.82
CA SER A 96 -13.89 -2.43 -8.16
C SER A 96 -12.65 -1.93 -8.90
N VAL A 97 -12.24 -2.63 -9.96
CA VAL A 97 -11.11 -2.22 -10.83
C VAL A 97 -11.28 -0.77 -11.31
N THR A 98 -12.47 -0.41 -11.76
CA THR A 98 -12.79 0.96 -12.24
C THR A 98 -12.63 2.00 -11.12
N GLU A 99 -13.13 1.71 -9.91
CA GLU A 99 -12.99 2.61 -8.78
C GLU A 99 -11.52 2.74 -8.35
N ARG A 100 -10.76 1.64 -8.35
CA ARG A 100 -9.32 1.66 -8.02
C ARG A 100 -8.54 2.54 -8.99
N LYS A 101 -8.84 2.49 -10.28
CA LYS A 101 -8.25 3.41 -11.27
C LYS A 101 -8.59 4.85 -10.93
N LYS A 102 -9.85 5.15 -10.63
CA LYS A 102 -10.28 6.52 -10.27
C LYS A 102 -9.58 7.05 -9.01
N VAL A 103 -9.41 6.22 -7.98
CA VAL A 103 -8.66 6.58 -6.76
C VAL A 103 -7.20 6.88 -7.09
N ALA A 104 -6.55 6.05 -7.89
CA ALA A 104 -5.17 6.27 -8.32
C ALA A 104 -5.02 7.56 -9.16
N GLU A 105 -5.90 7.80 -10.13
CA GLU A 105 -5.93 9.01 -10.94
C GLU A 105 -6.09 10.28 -10.10
N THR A 106 -6.96 10.22 -9.07
CA THR A 106 -7.12 11.32 -8.12
C THR A 106 -5.83 11.58 -7.34
N ALA A 107 -5.14 10.51 -6.90
CA ALA A 107 -3.86 10.64 -6.23
C ALA A 107 -2.79 11.27 -7.14
N PHE A 108 -2.70 10.86 -8.39
CA PHE A 108 -1.74 11.43 -9.35
C PHE A 108 -2.01 12.91 -9.61
N LYS A 109 -3.28 13.28 -9.80
CA LYS A 109 -3.71 14.66 -10.02
C LYS A 109 -3.38 15.58 -8.84
N HIS A 110 -3.48 15.05 -7.62
CA HIS A 110 -3.32 15.81 -6.37
C HIS A 110 -2.10 15.38 -5.54
N ARG A 111 -1.04 14.92 -6.20
CA ARG A 111 0.16 14.40 -5.51
C ARG A 111 0.91 15.43 -4.64
N ASN A 112 0.79 16.72 -4.91
CA ASN A 112 1.41 17.79 -4.11
C ASN A 112 2.92 17.57 -3.80
N GLY A 113 3.66 16.93 -4.70
CA GLY A 113 5.06 16.55 -4.50
C GLY A 113 5.28 15.31 -3.62
N LEU A 114 4.22 14.55 -3.31
CA LEU A 114 4.34 13.20 -2.74
C LEU A 114 4.81 12.21 -3.81
N ASN A 115 5.66 11.28 -3.45
CA ASN A 115 5.86 10.07 -4.23
C ASN A 115 4.62 9.16 -4.12
N ILE A 116 4.21 8.51 -5.19
CA ILE A 116 3.00 7.67 -5.21
C ILE A 116 3.35 6.24 -5.62
N ILE A 117 3.20 5.31 -4.69
CA ILE A 117 3.18 3.87 -4.95
C ILE A 117 1.73 3.41 -5.03
N VAL A 118 1.37 2.63 -6.04
CA VAL A 118 0.03 2.03 -6.16
C VAL A 118 0.09 0.56 -5.79
N SER A 119 -0.90 0.06 -5.06
CA SER A 119 -1.07 -1.37 -4.81
C SER A 119 -2.08 -1.96 -5.81
N PRO A 120 -1.63 -2.61 -6.89
CA PRO A 120 -2.49 -3.13 -7.94
C PRO A 120 -3.02 -4.53 -7.65
N GLY A 121 -2.48 -5.24 -6.64
CA GLY A 121 -2.72 -6.65 -6.39
C GLY A 121 -4.20 -7.02 -6.30
N THR A 122 -4.54 -8.19 -6.87
CA THR A 122 -5.86 -8.84 -6.81
C THR A 122 -5.68 -10.35 -6.62
N THR A 123 -6.79 -11.09 -6.65
CA THR A 123 -6.78 -12.56 -6.62
C THR A 123 -6.41 -13.18 -7.98
N ASN A 124 -6.41 -12.40 -9.06
CA ASN A 124 -6.15 -12.88 -10.42
C ASN A 124 -5.09 -12.02 -11.13
N PHE A 125 -4.37 -12.65 -12.06
CA PHE A 125 -3.29 -11.98 -12.78
C PHE A 125 -3.78 -10.90 -13.77
N PRO A 126 -4.84 -11.11 -14.58
CA PRO A 126 -5.27 -10.12 -15.56
C PRO A 126 -5.59 -8.75 -14.95
N GLU A 127 -6.36 -8.71 -13.85
CA GLU A 127 -6.69 -7.46 -13.18
C GLU A 127 -5.49 -6.82 -12.49
N THR A 128 -4.60 -7.65 -11.89
CA THR A 128 -3.34 -7.15 -11.31
C THR A 128 -2.47 -6.48 -12.37
N LEU A 129 -2.34 -7.10 -13.54
CA LEU A 129 -1.59 -6.54 -14.65
C LEU A 129 -2.25 -5.26 -15.19
N GLU A 130 -3.58 -5.28 -15.39
CA GLU A 130 -4.34 -4.12 -15.87
C GLU A 130 -4.15 -2.90 -14.96
N LEU A 131 -4.27 -3.09 -13.64
CA LEU A 131 -4.07 -2.02 -12.66
C LEU A 131 -2.60 -1.56 -12.58
N SER A 132 -1.65 -2.48 -12.77
CA SER A 132 -0.22 -2.16 -12.80
C SER A 132 0.14 -1.29 -13.99
N LEU A 133 -0.30 -1.68 -15.19
CA LEU A 133 -0.06 -0.91 -16.41
C LEU A 133 -0.79 0.44 -16.40
N HIS A 134 -2.00 0.49 -15.82
CA HIS A 134 -2.70 1.75 -15.61
C HIS A 134 -1.92 2.69 -14.68
N ALA A 135 -1.38 2.18 -13.57
CA ALA A 135 -0.58 2.97 -12.63
C ALA A 135 0.71 3.48 -13.31
N GLU A 136 1.41 2.64 -14.07
CA GLU A 136 2.60 3.00 -14.83
C GLU A 136 2.29 4.10 -15.85
N ALA A 137 1.24 3.93 -16.66
CA ALA A 137 0.86 4.89 -17.70
C ALA A 137 0.47 6.26 -17.13
N ASN A 138 0.00 6.33 -15.89
CA ASN A 138 -0.42 7.57 -15.23
C ASN A 138 0.65 8.14 -14.27
N GLY A 139 1.88 7.63 -14.30
CA GLY A 139 3.03 8.21 -13.60
C GLY A 139 3.15 7.85 -12.13
N ALA A 140 2.81 6.61 -11.75
CA ALA A 140 3.17 6.06 -10.46
C ALA A 140 4.70 5.97 -10.30
N ASP A 141 5.21 6.25 -9.10
CA ASP A 141 6.64 6.12 -8.80
C ASP A 141 7.03 4.67 -8.50
N GLY A 142 6.06 3.77 -8.37
CA GLY A 142 6.27 2.34 -8.18
C GLY A 142 4.98 1.60 -7.82
N LEU A 143 5.13 0.30 -7.64
CA LEU A 143 4.05 -0.59 -7.22
C LEU A 143 4.39 -1.27 -5.89
N LEU A 144 3.34 -1.61 -5.13
CA LEU A 144 3.40 -2.50 -3.96
C LEU A 144 2.47 -3.68 -4.18
N VAL A 145 3.01 -4.86 -4.48
CA VAL A 145 2.24 -5.99 -4.99
C VAL A 145 2.15 -7.11 -3.96
N VAL A 146 0.92 -7.41 -3.51
CA VAL A 146 0.62 -8.60 -2.70
C VAL A 146 0.63 -9.84 -3.59
N PRO A 147 0.98 -11.03 -3.06
CA PRO A 147 0.73 -12.28 -3.76
C PRO A 147 -0.79 -12.50 -3.95
N PRO A 148 -1.21 -13.31 -4.94
CA PRO A 148 -2.61 -13.69 -5.09
C PRO A 148 -3.09 -14.43 -3.84
N PHE A 149 -4.18 -13.96 -3.21
CA PHE A 149 -4.48 -14.28 -1.81
C PHE A 149 -5.67 -15.25 -1.59
N TYR A 150 -6.39 -15.67 -2.62
CA TYR A 150 -7.49 -16.64 -2.46
C TYR A 150 -6.97 -18.08 -2.31
N TYR A 151 -5.98 -18.46 -3.13
CA TYR A 151 -5.32 -19.76 -3.04
C TYR A 151 -4.17 -19.69 -2.03
N ARG A 152 -4.44 -20.11 -0.79
CA ARG A 152 -3.56 -19.87 0.37
C ARG A 152 -2.25 -20.66 0.39
N ARG A 153 -2.08 -21.65 -0.47
CA ARG A 153 -0.89 -22.53 -0.50
C ARG A 153 -0.43 -22.77 -1.95
N PRO A 154 -0.15 -21.70 -2.69
CA PRO A 154 0.42 -21.87 -4.01
C PRO A 154 1.84 -22.45 -3.87
N ARG A 155 2.25 -23.25 -4.84
CA ARG A 155 3.63 -23.73 -4.91
C ARG A 155 4.55 -22.59 -5.34
N LEU A 156 5.84 -22.70 -4.98
CA LEU A 156 6.85 -21.69 -5.32
C LEU A 156 6.96 -21.48 -6.83
N ASP A 157 6.91 -22.52 -7.64
CA ASP A 157 6.95 -22.43 -9.10
C ASP A 157 5.78 -21.60 -9.68
N GLY A 158 4.58 -21.76 -9.13
CA GLY A 158 3.41 -20.98 -9.51
C GLY A 158 3.52 -19.50 -9.13
N LEU A 159 4.02 -19.21 -7.91
CA LEU A 159 4.27 -17.82 -7.47
C LEU A 159 5.40 -17.19 -8.29
N THR A 160 6.48 -17.90 -8.52
CA THR A 160 7.60 -17.43 -9.34
C THR A 160 7.11 -17.08 -10.75
N LYS A 161 6.29 -17.93 -11.37
CA LYS A 161 5.70 -17.66 -12.68
C LYS A 161 4.80 -16.41 -12.65
N TYR A 162 3.93 -16.29 -11.64
CA TYR A 162 3.02 -15.14 -11.49
C TYR A 162 3.79 -13.82 -11.43
N PHE A 163 4.80 -13.73 -10.56
CA PHE A 163 5.58 -12.50 -10.42
C PHE A 163 6.49 -12.26 -11.62
N SER A 164 7.11 -13.32 -12.19
CA SER A 164 7.90 -13.17 -13.42
C SER A 164 7.11 -12.52 -14.56
N MET A 165 5.88 -13.00 -14.80
CA MET A 165 5.00 -12.42 -15.81
C MET A 165 4.69 -10.94 -15.54
N LEU A 166 4.60 -10.52 -14.28
CA LEU A 166 4.38 -9.12 -13.91
C LEU A 166 5.64 -8.27 -14.14
N PHE A 167 6.79 -8.74 -13.64
CA PHE A 167 8.08 -8.03 -13.76
C PHE A 167 8.50 -7.83 -15.22
N GLU A 168 8.17 -8.77 -16.11
CA GLU A 168 8.48 -8.69 -17.54
C GLU A 168 7.65 -7.63 -18.29
N GLN A 169 6.42 -7.37 -17.83
CA GLN A 169 5.47 -6.47 -18.50
C GLN A 169 5.44 -5.06 -17.91
N VAL A 170 5.79 -4.88 -16.63
CA VAL A 170 5.82 -3.58 -15.94
C VAL A 170 7.25 -3.08 -15.89
N LYS A 171 7.47 -1.77 -16.10
CA LYS A 171 8.82 -1.18 -16.17
C LYS A 171 9.16 -0.30 -14.96
N ILE A 172 8.16 0.18 -14.23
CA ILE A 172 8.39 0.97 -13.02
C ILE A 172 8.81 0.09 -11.83
N PRO A 173 9.40 0.67 -10.77
CA PRO A 173 9.82 -0.03 -9.57
C PRO A 173 8.72 -0.87 -8.93
N ILE A 174 9.00 -2.12 -8.58
CA ILE A 174 8.06 -3.03 -7.92
C ILE A 174 8.63 -3.42 -6.54
N ASN A 175 7.80 -3.23 -5.51
CA ASN A 175 8.02 -3.78 -4.18
C ASN A 175 7.06 -4.96 -3.99
N LEU A 176 7.54 -6.07 -3.50
CA LEU A 176 6.67 -7.17 -3.06
C LEU A 176 6.09 -6.84 -1.67
N TYR A 177 4.89 -7.33 -1.38
CA TYR A 177 4.24 -7.06 -0.11
C TYR A 177 4.06 -8.34 0.71
N HIS A 178 4.87 -8.49 1.76
CA HIS A 178 4.80 -9.58 2.71
C HIS A 178 3.81 -9.25 3.83
N ILE A 179 2.60 -9.81 3.72
CA ILE A 179 1.50 -9.65 4.67
C ILE A 179 0.71 -10.97 4.81
N PRO A 180 1.36 -12.04 5.31
CA PRO A 180 0.79 -13.39 5.30
C PRO A 180 -0.46 -13.53 6.18
N PHE A 181 -0.64 -12.71 7.21
CA PHE A 181 -1.86 -12.75 8.02
C PHE A 181 -3.11 -12.34 7.23
N ALA A 182 -2.99 -11.48 6.22
CA ALA A 182 -4.08 -11.05 5.36
C ALA A 182 -4.20 -11.90 4.08
N THR A 183 -3.07 -12.22 3.44
CA THR A 183 -3.06 -12.96 2.17
C THR A 183 -3.13 -14.48 2.35
N GLY A 184 -2.67 -15.00 3.48
CA GLY A 184 -2.44 -16.43 3.69
C GLY A 184 -1.28 -17.00 2.84
N VAL A 185 -0.53 -16.13 2.14
CA VAL A 185 0.59 -16.48 1.26
C VAL A 185 1.81 -15.67 1.65
N PRO A 186 2.84 -16.28 2.23
CA PRO A 186 4.09 -15.58 2.54
C PRO A 186 4.91 -15.31 1.26
N ILE A 187 5.66 -14.22 1.26
CA ILE A 187 6.80 -14.04 0.39
C ILE A 187 7.97 -14.75 1.06
N SER A 188 8.51 -15.78 0.45
CA SER A 188 9.68 -16.50 0.98
C SER A 188 10.99 -15.93 0.46
N HIS A 189 12.09 -16.25 1.11
CA HIS A 189 13.44 -15.86 0.68
C HIS A 189 13.76 -16.47 -0.70
N GLU A 190 13.35 -17.72 -0.96
CA GLU A 190 13.54 -18.37 -2.27
C GLU A 190 12.78 -17.63 -3.37
N LEU A 191 11.57 -17.10 -3.09
CA LEU A 191 10.84 -16.30 -4.05
C LEU A 191 11.57 -14.97 -4.30
N MET A 192 12.08 -14.32 -3.27
CA MET A 192 12.87 -13.10 -3.42
C MET A 192 14.12 -13.34 -4.28
N HIS A 193 14.89 -14.39 -4.01
CA HIS A 193 16.04 -14.77 -4.83
C HIS A 193 15.65 -15.04 -6.30
N ALA A 194 14.53 -15.72 -6.54
CA ALA A 194 14.04 -15.96 -7.90
C ALA A 194 13.69 -14.64 -8.64
N MET A 195 13.38 -13.58 -7.90
CA MET A 195 13.02 -12.25 -8.47
C MET A 195 14.21 -11.31 -8.60
N GLU A 196 15.35 -11.53 -7.94
CA GLU A 196 16.54 -10.63 -8.01
C GLU A 196 17.07 -10.41 -9.43
N LYS A 197 16.78 -11.31 -10.37
CA LYS A 197 17.14 -11.14 -11.78
C LYS A 197 16.42 -9.97 -12.49
N TYR A 198 15.32 -9.46 -11.91
CA TYR A 198 14.55 -8.38 -12.49
C TYR A 198 15.04 -7.03 -11.98
N PRO A 199 15.50 -6.11 -12.88
CA PRO A 199 16.09 -4.83 -12.46
C PRO A 199 15.08 -3.87 -11.81
N ASN A 200 13.79 -4.09 -12.00
CA ASN A 200 12.70 -3.33 -11.41
C ASN A 200 12.22 -3.88 -10.05
N LEU A 201 12.82 -4.95 -9.52
CA LEU A 201 12.64 -5.32 -8.11
C LEU A 201 13.40 -4.33 -7.23
N THR A 202 12.69 -3.60 -6.38
CA THR A 202 13.29 -2.60 -5.49
C THR A 202 13.29 -3.00 -4.02
N GLY A 203 12.50 -3.96 -3.63
CA GLY A 203 12.48 -4.47 -2.27
C GLY A 203 11.18 -5.15 -1.87
N ILE A 204 10.96 -5.16 -0.57
CA ILE A 204 9.76 -5.71 0.06
C ILE A 204 9.18 -4.68 1.05
N LYS A 205 7.86 -4.69 1.25
CA LYS A 205 7.26 -4.22 2.49
C LYS A 205 6.93 -5.44 3.34
N ASP A 206 7.49 -5.51 4.55
CA ASP A 206 7.16 -6.55 5.51
C ASP A 206 6.25 -6.01 6.61
N SER A 207 5.08 -6.62 6.80
CA SER A 207 4.09 -6.29 7.83
C SER A 207 3.91 -7.41 8.86
N VAL A 208 4.90 -8.29 9.00
CA VAL A 208 4.92 -9.28 10.07
C VAL A 208 5.39 -8.60 11.36
N SER A 209 4.69 -8.87 12.46
CA SER A 209 5.04 -8.29 13.77
C SER A 209 6.26 -8.95 14.43
N ASP A 210 6.67 -10.16 14.00
CA ASP A 210 7.89 -10.80 14.48
C ASP A 210 9.13 -10.06 13.95
N PRO A 211 9.90 -9.40 14.81
CA PRO A 211 11.08 -8.64 14.38
C PRO A 211 12.12 -9.50 13.65
N LYS A 212 12.23 -10.77 14.02
CA LYS A 212 13.22 -11.66 13.41
C LYS A 212 12.95 -11.86 11.92
N VAL A 213 11.69 -12.02 11.51
CA VAL A 213 11.33 -12.18 10.09
C VAL A 213 11.81 -10.98 9.27
N TYR A 214 11.55 -9.77 9.76
CA TYR A 214 12.00 -8.55 9.11
C TYR A 214 13.53 -8.44 9.07
N GLN A 215 14.20 -8.75 10.19
CA GLN A 215 15.66 -8.70 10.30
C GLN A 215 16.32 -9.68 9.34
N ASP A 216 15.77 -10.88 9.18
CA ASP A 216 16.28 -11.89 8.26
C ASP A 216 16.21 -11.38 6.80
N PHE A 217 15.12 -10.72 6.38
CA PHE A 217 15.04 -10.08 5.07
C PHE A 217 16.08 -8.96 4.89
N VAL A 218 16.27 -8.11 5.89
CA VAL A 218 17.27 -7.01 5.83
C VAL A 218 18.68 -7.59 5.69
N ALA A 219 19.00 -8.63 6.44
CA ALA A 219 20.32 -9.27 6.42
C ALA A 219 20.61 -9.97 5.09
N GLU A 220 19.62 -10.68 4.51
CA GLU A 220 19.81 -11.47 3.30
C GLU A 220 19.79 -10.65 2.02
N PHE A 221 19.04 -9.54 2.00
CA PHE A 221 18.87 -8.68 0.81
C PHE A 221 19.37 -7.23 1.03
N PRO A 222 20.62 -6.99 1.41
CA PRO A 222 21.12 -5.66 1.82
C PRO A 222 21.13 -4.64 0.67
N LYS A 223 21.05 -5.08 -0.57
CA LYS A 223 21.02 -4.22 -1.76
C LYS A 223 19.62 -3.70 -2.06
N LEU A 224 18.58 -4.37 -1.57
CA LEU A 224 17.19 -4.01 -1.78
C LEU A 224 16.69 -3.11 -0.62
N ASN A 225 15.58 -2.42 -0.83
CA ASN A 225 14.95 -1.63 0.22
C ASN A 225 13.89 -2.47 0.95
N MET A 226 14.27 -3.00 2.11
CA MET A 226 13.38 -3.77 2.99
C MET A 226 12.59 -2.83 3.89
N ARG A 227 11.48 -2.29 3.38
CA ARG A 227 10.64 -1.35 4.14
C ARG A 227 9.87 -2.06 5.23
N THR A 228 9.95 -1.54 6.46
CA THR A 228 9.07 -2.02 7.51
C THR A 228 7.63 -1.55 7.28
N GLY A 229 6.68 -2.42 7.57
CA GLY A 229 5.24 -2.13 7.58
C GLY A 229 4.68 -1.98 9.01
N THR A 230 5.54 -1.99 10.04
CA THR A 230 5.17 -1.91 11.45
C THR A 230 6.06 -0.91 12.19
N THR A 231 5.52 -0.24 13.21
CA THR A 231 6.27 0.70 14.04
C THR A 231 7.24 0.01 14.99
N GLU A 232 6.98 -1.23 15.35
CA GLU A 232 7.84 -2.06 16.20
C GLU A 232 9.23 -2.28 15.55
N ASN A 233 9.29 -2.37 14.23
CA ASN A 233 10.53 -2.53 13.48
C ASN A 233 11.13 -1.19 13.00
N LEU A 234 10.51 -0.04 13.30
CA LEU A 234 10.91 1.24 12.73
C LEU A 234 12.34 1.63 13.09
N LYS A 235 12.72 1.53 14.37
CA LYS A 235 14.07 1.87 14.79
C LYS A 235 15.11 0.99 14.12
N TYR A 236 14.88 -0.34 14.08
CA TYR A 236 15.79 -1.28 13.40
C TYR A 236 15.93 -0.96 11.91
N ALA A 237 14.81 -0.68 11.23
CA ALA A 237 14.82 -0.29 9.82
C ALA A 237 15.69 0.94 9.58
N LEU A 238 15.50 1.98 10.38
CA LEU A 238 16.27 3.23 10.26
C LEU A 238 17.74 3.04 10.59
N ASP A 239 18.10 2.24 11.60
CA ASP A 239 19.48 1.93 11.94
C ASP A 239 20.21 1.23 10.77
N HIS A 240 19.48 0.46 9.95
CA HIS A 240 19.98 -0.21 8.74
C HIS A 240 19.75 0.57 7.44
N ASN A 241 19.40 1.87 7.53
CA ASN A 241 19.11 2.75 6.39
C ASN A 241 17.98 2.24 5.47
N MET A 242 16.98 1.59 6.03
CA MET A 242 15.76 1.16 5.34
C MET A 242 14.63 2.16 5.59
N GLY A 243 13.67 2.24 4.66
CA GLY A 243 12.48 3.06 4.79
C GLY A 243 11.33 2.36 5.52
N ALA A 244 10.18 3.01 5.55
CA ALA A 244 8.96 2.45 6.12
C ALA A 244 7.72 2.79 5.30
N ILE A 245 6.72 1.89 5.32
CA ILE A 245 5.38 2.10 4.77
C ILE A 245 4.38 1.79 5.89
N LEU A 246 3.88 2.82 6.57
CA LEU A 246 3.14 2.69 7.83
C LEU A 246 1.67 3.10 7.69
N ALA A 247 0.75 2.29 8.22
CA ALA A 247 -0.67 2.60 8.35
C ALA A 247 -0.88 3.69 9.41
N GLU A 248 -0.12 3.63 10.49
CA GLU A 248 -0.12 4.60 11.58
C GLU A 248 0.20 6.02 11.08
N GLY A 249 0.86 6.13 9.93
CA GLY A 249 1.11 7.40 9.26
C GLY A 249 -0.15 8.22 8.99
N ASN A 250 -1.34 7.62 8.89
CA ASN A 250 -2.58 8.39 8.74
C ASN A 250 -2.85 9.30 9.94
N ASN A 251 -2.66 8.79 11.16
CA ASN A 251 -2.94 9.53 12.40
C ASN A 251 -1.69 10.16 13.04
N PHE A 252 -0.50 9.69 12.71
CA PHE A 252 0.77 10.09 13.32
C PHE A 252 1.80 10.58 12.30
N THR A 253 1.34 11.16 11.18
CA THR A 253 2.23 11.63 10.11
C THR A 253 3.36 12.49 10.64
N LYS A 254 3.04 13.52 11.43
CA LYS A 254 4.00 14.48 11.99
C LYS A 254 5.01 13.82 12.95
N GLN A 255 4.53 12.94 13.82
CA GLN A 255 5.39 12.25 14.79
C GLN A 255 6.33 11.27 14.10
N ILE A 256 5.85 10.51 13.11
CA ILE A 256 6.69 9.60 12.34
C ILE A 256 7.68 10.40 11.48
N ALA A 257 7.26 11.47 10.82
CA ALA A 257 8.15 12.36 10.08
C ALA A 257 9.29 12.90 10.96
N ALA A 258 9.01 13.27 12.21
CA ALA A 258 10.03 13.73 13.15
C ALA A 258 11.10 12.65 13.45
N VAL A 259 10.71 11.35 13.48
CA VAL A 259 11.70 10.25 13.62
C VAL A 259 12.60 10.17 12.39
N PHE A 260 12.02 10.29 11.18
CA PHE A 260 12.78 10.29 9.93
C PHE A 260 13.70 11.52 9.81
N ASP A 261 13.24 12.68 10.25
CA ASP A 261 14.05 13.92 10.25
C ASP A 261 15.20 13.83 11.25
N ALA A 262 14.98 13.23 12.42
CA ALA A 262 16.06 12.95 13.37
C ALA A 262 17.11 12.01 12.77
N LYS A 263 16.67 10.93 12.07
CA LYS A 263 17.57 10.03 11.34
C LYS A 263 18.37 10.76 10.26
N ARG A 264 17.72 11.57 9.43
CA ARG A 264 18.38 12.36 8.37
C ARG A 264 19.40 13.36 8.91
N ALA A 265 19.12 13.88 10.11
CA ALA A 265 20.02 14.79 10.84
C ALA A 265 21.13 14.07 11.63
N GLY A 266 21.22 12.75 11.58
CA GLY A 266 22.21 11.95 12.32
C GLY A 266 22.02 11.98 13.85
N LYS A 267 20.80 12.29 14.34
CA LYS A 267 20.49 12.34 15.77
C LYS A 267 20.15 10.96 16.31
N ASP A 268 20.28 10.81 17.63
CA ASP A 268 19.74 9.63 18.33
C ASP A 268 18.21 9.59 18.21
N LEU A 269 17.68 8.41 17.89
CA LEU A 269 16.26 8.19 17.66
C LEU A 269 15.48 7.83 18.93
N THR A 270 16.16 7.52 20.03
CA THR A 270 15.58 6.92 21.23
C THR A 270 14.44 7.77 21.79
N GLU A 271 14.64 9.07 21.99
CA GLU A 271 13.63 9.98 22.53
C GLU A 271 12.44 10.14 21.55
N THR A 272 12.74 10.33 20.27
CA THR A 272 11.72 10.57 19.25
C THR A 272 10.83 9.33 19.03
N VAL A 273 11.44 8.15 19.04
CA VAL A 273 10.71 6.87 18.97
C VAL A 273 9.86 6.66 20.22
N ALA A 274 10.40 6.92 21.42
CA ALA A 274 9.64 6.78 22.67
C ALA A 274 8.41 7.71 22.70
N LYS A 275 8.51 8.94 22.20
CA LYS A 275 7.37 9.87 22.07
C LYS A 275 6.32 9.33 21.11
N LEU A 276 6.73 8.79 19.96
CA LEU A 276 5.83 8.15 19.01
C LEU A 276 5.10 6.96 19.63
N GLU A 277 5.82 6.06 20.32
CA GLU A 277 5.25 4.88 20.96
C GLU A 277 4.23 5.25 22.04
N ALA A 278 4.52 6.28 22.86
CA ALA A 278 3.59 6.79 23.86
C ALA A 278 2.29 7.32 23.23
N ALA A 279 2.39 8.08 22.14
CA ALA A 279 1.23 8.58 21.42
C ALA A 279 0.42 7.45 20.75
N LEU A 280 1.10 6.48 20.12
CA LEU A 280 0.48 5.29 19.56
C LEU A 280 -0.32 4.51 20.60
N LYS A 281 0.25 4.30 21.78
CA LYS A 281 -0.41 3.57 22.87
C LYS A 281 -1.72 4.23 23.31
N LEU A 282 -1.76 5.57 23.38
CA LEU A 282 -2.96 6.30 23.75
C LEU A 282 -4.07 6.10 22.71
N LEU A 283 -3.75 6.24 21.43
CA LEU A 283 -4.78 6.18 20.39
C LEU A 283 -5.22 4.72 20.10
N ARG A 284 -4.33 3.74 20.23
CA ARG A 284 -4.66 2.31 20.18
C ARG A 284 -5.67 1.89 21.24
N ALA A 285 -5.66 2.51 22.42
CA ALA A 285 -6.69 2.30 23.42
C ALA A 285 -8.10 2.73 22.96
N GLY A 286 -8.20 3.58 21.96
CA GLY A 286 -9.43 3.95 21.25
C GLY A 286 -9.79 3.03 20.07
N GLY A 287 -8.98 2.01 19.78
CA GLY A 287 -9.26 1.02 18.72
C GLY A 287 -8.84 1.46 17.32
N VAL A 288 -7.89 2.39 17.16
CA VAL A 288 -7.48 2.91 15.83
C VAL A 288 -6.72 1.91 14.95
N ASP A 289 -6.46 0.71 15.43
CA ASP A 289 -5.98 -0.38 14.59
C ASP A 289 -7.08 -0.92 13.64
N GLU A 290 -8.34 -0.55 13.88
CA GLU A 290 -9.47 -0.80 13.00
C GLU A 290 -9.72 0.40 12.06
N TYR A 291 -10.29 0.14 10.86
CA TYR A 291 -10.48 1.18 9.83
C TYR A 291 -11.44 2.29 10.25
N GLY A 292 -12.58 1.95 10.86
CA GLY A 292 -13.56 2.94 11.31
C GLY A 292 -13.01 3.92 12.34
N PRO A 293 -12.46 3.43 13.47
CA PRO A 293 -11.79 4.27 14.47
C PRO A 293 -10.62 5.10 13.91
N MET A 294 -9.76 4.50 13.08
CA MET A 294 -8.64 5.20 12.42
C MET A 294 -9.14 6.39 11.57
N LYS A 295 -10.12 6.15 10.70
CA LYS A 295 -10.69 7.17 9.82
C LYS A 295 -11.42 8.26 10.61
N TYR A 296 -12.09 7.90 11.70
CA TYR A 296 -12.73 8.86 12.59
C TYR A 296 -11.71 9.76 13.28
N ALA A 297 -10.65 9.18 13.87
CA ALA A 297 -9.57 9.94 14.47
C ALA A 297 -8.93 10.92 13.48
N LEU A 298 -8.66 10.44 12.26
CA LEU A 298 -8.09 11.25 11.18
C LEU A 298 -8.99 12.40 10.78
N SER A 299 -10.32 12.19 10.67
CA SER A 299 -11.25 13.26 10.35
C SER A 299 -11.27 14.36 11.41
N LEU A 300 -11.13 14.01 12.70
CA LEU A 300 -11.00 14.99 13.80
C LEU A 300 -9.68 15.76 13.71
N GLN A 301 -8.56 15.09 13.43
CA GLN A 301 -7.25 15.71 13.31
C GLN A 301 -7.18 16.68 12.12
N MET A 302 -7.84 16.34 11.02
CA MET A 302 -7.93 17.18 9.82
C MET A 302 -8.98 18.29 9.94
N GLY A 303 -9.88 18.24 10.94
CA GLY A 303 -11.01 19.19 11.05
C GLY A 303 -12.01 19.07 9.90
N THR A 304 -12.19 17.87 9.35
CA THR A 304 -13.07 17.61 8.21
C THR A 304 -14.32 16.83 8.59
N ARG A 305 -15.22 16.60 7.61
CA ARG A 305 -16.30 15.62 7.77
C ARG A 305 -15.76 14.24 7.97
N GLN A 306 -16.53 13.34 8.61
CA GLN A 306 -16.12 11.97 8.89
C GLN A 306 -15.83 11.19 7.60
N PHE A 307 -14.76 10.41 7.60
CA PHE A 307 -14.46 9.40 6.60
C PHE A 307 -15.16 8.10 6.97
N TYR A 308 -15.76 7.45 5.98
CA TYR A 308 -16.41 6.15 6.16
C TYR A 308 -15.59 5.04 5.47
N GLN A 309 -15.69 3.83 5.99
CA GLN A 309 -15.12 2.62 5.44
C GLN A 309 -16.21 1.76 4.78
N ARG A 310 -15.81 0.87 3.91
CA ARG A 310 -16.76 -0.05 3.28
C ARG A 310 -16.87 -1.36 4.06
N PRO A 311 -18.06 -2.00 4.09
CA PRO A 311 -18.17 -3.37 4.57
C PRO A 311 -17.16 -4.31 3.85
N PRO A 312 -16.63 -5.34 4.54
CA PRO A 312 -17.05 -5.84 5.85
C PRO A 312 -16.45 -5.08 7.05
N ASN A 313 -15.71 -4.00 6.85
CA ASN A 313 -15.16 -3.21 7.93
C ASN A 313 -16.28 -2.48 8.71
N SER A 314 -16.15 -2.46 10.04
CA SER A 314 -17.17 -1.92 10.93
C SER A 314 -17.03 -0.41 11.13
N ASP A 315 -18.15 0.25 11.39
CA ASP A 315 -18.16 1.66 11.79
C ASP A 315 -17.60 1.84 13.21
N VAL A 316 -17.10 3.05 13.48
CA VAL A 316 -16.66 3.43 14.81
C VAL A 316 -17.84 3.51 15.78
N THR A 317 -17.72 2.87 16.94
CA THR A 317 -18.74 2.90 18.00
C THR A 317 -18.68 4.21 18.78
N ASP A 318 -19.76 4.56 19.50
CA ASP A 318 -19.78 5.77 20.33
C ASP A 318 -18.80 5.71 21.51
N GLU A 319 -18.54 4.51 22.05
CA GLU A 319 -17.49 4.30 23.05
C GLU A 319 -16.10 4.60 22.46
N GLN A 320 -15.81 4.06 21.27
CA GLN A 320 -14.54 4.34 20.58
C GLN A 320 -14.38 5.83 20.26
N LYS A 321 -15.46 6.51 19.81
CA LYS A 321 -15.43 7.96 19.55
C LYS A 321 -15.05 8.77 20.79
N THR A 322 -15.55 8.38 21.95
CA THR A 322 -15.22 9.04 23.22
C THR A 322 -13.75 8.85 23.58
N LYS A 323 -13.27 7.60 23.56
CA LYS A 323 -11.87 7.26 23.86
C LYS A 323 -10.89 7.95 22.88
N ILE A 324 -11.24 8.01 21.60
CA ILE A 324 -10.41 8.68 20.57
C ILE A 324 -10.28 10.18 20.87
N LYS A 325 -11.38 10.86 21.21
CA LYS A 325 -11.33 12.28 21.56
C LYS A 325 -10.45 12.55 22.76
N GLU A 326 -10.60 11.75 23.82
CA GLU A 326 -9.77 11.85 25.04
C GLU A 326 -8.29 11.61 24.73
N ALA A 327 -7.98 10.58 23.94
CA ALA A 327 -6.61 10.28 23.52
C ALA A 327 -5.99 11.42 22.68
N LEU A 328 -6.73 12.00 21.75
CA LEU A 328 -6.25 13.12 20.94
C LEU A 328 -5.94 14.38 21.77
N GLU A 329 -6.75 14.67 22.80
CA GLU A 329 -6.46 15.77 23.72
C GLU A 329 -5.21 15.50 24.58
N GLN A 330 -5.00 14.26 25.03
CA GLN A 330 -3.77 13.90 25.74
C GLN A 330 -2.53 14.01 24.83
N ILE A 331 -2.63 13.54 23.59
CA ILE A 331 -1.52 13.63 22.62
C ILE A 331 -1.13 15.08 22.34
N LYS A 332 -2.11 16.00 22.25
CA LYS A 332 -1.83 17.44 22.10
C LYS A 332 -1.02 18.01 23.28
N GLN A 333 -1.26 17.52 24.49
CA GLN A 333 -0.55 17.97 25.70
C GLN A 333 0.88 17.42 25.80
N MET A 334 1.21 16.38 25.04
CA MET A 334 2.57 15.80 25.00
C MET A 334 3.56 16.63 24.17
N GLY A 335 3.09 17.61 23.40
CA GLY A 335 3.90 18.51 22.57
C GLY A 335 4.10 17.95 21.18
#